data_744c623f4353d64c873a5efb860729b5
#
_entry.id   744c623f4353d64c873a5efb860729b5
#
_cell.length_a   1.000
_cell.length_b   1.000
_cell.length_c   1.000
_cell.angle_alpha   90.00
_cell.angle_beta   90.00
_cell.angle_gamma   90.00
#
_symmetry.space_group_name_H-M   'P 1'
#
loop_
_entity.id
_entity.type
_entity.pdbx_description
1 polymer ?
#
loop_
_entity_poly.entity_id
_entity_poly.type
_entity_poly.pdbx_seq_one_letter_code
_entity_poly.pdbx_strand_id
1 'polypeptide(L)'
;VRPAAAKVAQAPHQVAAINNASTADVHAAAFAPGNPAGRAYVPAAAGAVNTAHADSVIGNGTPDSCTSAGVVRAVAKGGVIKFNCGPDPVKIIMRATAKVRNTSSRVVIDGGGKVTLSGAGVRRILYMDTCDKHQVWTTSHCQNQANPMLTVQNITFAGGNSTGDKFDGGGGGAIFARGGRLKVVNSTFIGNRCERTGPDLGGAAIRALSEYLNLPVYIVHSTFKGGYCSNGGAWSSIGVSWLVLNSPMIHNKAVGHGANPPKSGTPGGGSGGAIYKDGETYHLKISGTVIKFNHAREGGGAIFFVSNDRTGTLKIVHSTLHDNPNVGFQTAGYPGIFFLGKGHPILIHSTIN
;
A
#
# COMPACT_ATOMS: atom_id res chain seq x y z
N VAL A 1 -66.68 16.32 36.16
CA VAL A 1 -67.01 15.82 34.82
C VAL A 1 -65.78 15.96 33.97
N ARG A 2 -65.08 14.86 33.73
CA ARG A 2 -63.90 14.75 32.85
C ARG A 2 -64.43 14.48 31.42
N PRO A 3 -63.90 15.12 30.39
CA PRO A 3 -64.15 14.70 29.03
C PRO A 3 -63.20 13.54 28.62
N ALA A 4 -63.77 12.64 27.83
CA ALA A 4 -63.16 11.40 27.34
C ALA A 4 -62.05 11.66 26.34
N ALA A 5 -61.01 10.84 26.44
CA ALA A 5 -59.90 10.84 25.48
C ALA A 5 -60.34 10.17 24.15
N ALA A 6 -60.15 10.87 23.04
CA ALA A 6 -60.35 10.34 21.70
C ALA A 6 -59.24 9.35 21.35
N LYS A 7 -59.59 8.13 20.92
CA LYS A 7 -58.69 7.14 20.35
C LYS A 7 -58.26 7.59 18.97
N VAL A 8 -56.96 7.83 18.81
CA VAL A 8 -56.32 7.98 17.49
C VAL A 8 -56.06 6.58 16.92
N ALA A 9 -56.68 6.27 15.80
CA ALA A 9 -56.44 5.04 15.05
C ALA A 9 -55.06 5.06 14.46
N GLN A 10 -54.22 4.06 14.79
CA GLN A 10 -52.93 3.82 14.14
C GLN A 10 -53.20 3.17 12.78
N ALA A 11 -52.71 3.82 11.72
CA ALA A 11 -52.60 3.23 10.39
C ALA A 11 -51.57 2.09 10.36
N PRO A 12 -51.80 1.03 9.58
CA PRO A 12 -50.85 -0.08 9.53
C PRO A 12 -49.55 0.36 8.86
N HIS A 13 -48.44 0.16 9.56
CA HIS A 13 -47.10 0.27 8.98
C HIS A 13 -46.93 -0.82 7.91
N GLN A 14 -46.94 -0.42 6.64
CA GLN A 14 -46.42 -1.24 5.57
C GLN A 14 -44.92 -1.37 5.77
N VAL A 15 -44.46 -2.57 6.17
CA VAL A 15 -43.08 -2.98 6.09
C VAL A 15 -42.77 -3.12 4.61
N ALA A 16 -42.10 -2.11 4.05
CA ALA A 16 -41.52 -2.22 2.72
C ALA A 16 -40.48 -3.34 2.76
N ALA A 17 -40.72 -4.40 2.01
CA ALA A 17 -39.74 -5.44 1.75
C ALA A 17 -38.49 -4.77 1.17
N ILE A 18 -37.40 -4.80 1.91
CA ILE A 18 -36.06 -4.46 1.39
C ILE A 18 -35.75 -5.57 0.38
N ASN A 19 -36.05 -5.31 -0.88
CA ASN A 19 -35.60 -6.12 -1.98
C ASN A 19 -34.08 -6.22 -1.86
N ASN A 20 -33.60 -7.44 -1.70
CA ASN A 20 -32.21 -7.80 -1.91
C ASN A 20 -31.78 -7.20 -3.25
N ALA A 21 -31.11 -6.05 -3.19
CA ALA A 21 -30.36 -5.58 -4.32
C ALA A 21 -29.34 -6.66 -4.59
N SER A 22 -29.55 -7.41 -5.65
CA SER A 22 -28.61 -8.24 -6.33
C SER A 22 -27.26 -7.54 -6.23
N THR A 23 -26.26 -8.28 -5.80
CA THR A 23 -24.85 -7.93 -6.00
C THR A 23 -24.63 -7.89 -7.51
N ALA A 24 -25.13 -6.84 -8.14
CA ALA A 24 -24.81 -6.53 -9.51
C ALA A 24 -23.30 -6.35 -9.55
N ASP A 25 -22.68 -7.24 -10.28
CA ASP A 25 -21.31 -7.19 -10.69
C ASP A 25 -20.94 -5.75 -11.07
N VAL A 26 -20.25 -5.08 -10.16
CA VAL A 26 -19.44 -3.94 -10.54
C VAL A 26 -18.28 -4.57 -11.33
N HIS A 27 -18.50 -4.83 -12.62
CA HIS A 27 -17.42 -4.95 -13.57
C HIS A 27 -16.61 -3.66 -13.41
N ALA A 28 -15.60 -3.72 -12.56
CA ALA A 28 -14.63 -2.65 -12.47
C ALA A 28 -14.00 -2.56 -13.86
N ALA A 29 -14.45 -1.60 -14.64
CA ALA A 29 -13.72 -1.15 -15.80
C ALA A 29 -12.28 -1.05 -15.33
N ALA A 30 -11.36 -1.77 -15.99
CA ALA A 30 -9.97 -1.87 -15.57
C ALA A 30 -9.43 -0.45 -15.41
N PHE A 31 -9.36 0.03 -14.17
CA PHE A 31 -8.92 1.37 -13.88
C PHE A 31 -7.44 1.40 -14.24
N ALA A 32 -7.08 2.11 -15.31
CA ALA A 32 -5.68 2.22 -15.71
C ALA A 32 -4.88 2.76 -14.51
N PRO A 33 -3.89 2.00 -14.03
CA PRO A 33 -3.10 2.44 -12.88
C PRO A 33 -2.27 3.68 -13.22
N GLY A 34 -1.93 4.45 -12.19
CA GLY A 34 -1.07 5.62 -12.34
C GLY A 34 -1.82 6.93 -12.57
N ASN A 35 -1.05 8.00 -12.68
CA ASN A 35 -1.54 9.34 -13.01
C ASN A 35 -1.48 9.56 -14.51
N PRO A 36 -2.62 9.65 -15.23
CA PRO A 36 -2.62 9.83 -16.69
C PRO A 36 -2.04 11.17 -17.14
N ALA A 37 -2.01 12.17 -16.25
CA ALA A 37 -1.36 13.47 -16.50
C ALA A 37 0.12 13.49 -16.08
N GLY A 38 0.61 12.44 -15.43
CA GLY A 38 2.01 12.34 -15.00
C GLY A 38 2.96 12.26 -16.18
N ARG A 39 4.05 13.04 -16.13
CA ARG A 39 5.08 13.11 -17.17
C ARG A 39 6.48 12.93 -16.62
N ALA A 40 6.60 12.37 -15.44
CA ALA A 40 7.91 12.09 -14.87
C ALA A 40 8.65 11.03 -15.70
N TYR A 41 9.91 11.31 -16.01
CA TYR A 41 10.79 10.35 -16.66
C TYR A 41 10.96 9.10 -15.77
N VAL A 42 10.82 7.93 -16.37
CA VAL A 42 10.99 6.64 -15.73
C VAL A 42 12.35 6.07 -16.10
N PRO A 43 13.33 6.02 -15.20
CA PRO A 43 14.62 5.40 -15.50
C PRO A 43 14.47 3.89 -15.72
N ALA A 44 15.34 3.30 -16.53
CA ALA A 44 15.28 1.87 -16.89
C ALA A 44 15.21 0.94 -15.67
N ALA A 45 15.96 1.24 -14.60
CA ALA A 45 15.94 0.47 -13.35
C ALA A 45 14.56 0.45 -12.68
N ALA A 46 13.75 1.50 -12.87
CA ALA A 46 12.41 1.63 -12.31
C ALA A 46 11.32 1.08 -13.24
N GLY A 47 11.60 0.85 -14.51
CA GLY A 47 10.66 0.36 -15.50
C GLY A 47 10.22 -1.09 -15.28
N ALA A 48 9.20 -1.50 -16.03
CA ALA A 48 8.71 -2.87 -16.03
C ALA A 48 9.80 -3.87 -16.48
N VAL A 49 9.74 -5.06 -15.91
CA VAL A 49 10.61 -6.17 -16.33
C VAL A 49 10.03 -6.82 -17.57
N ASN A 50 10.88 -7.21 -18.52
CA ASN A 50 10.44 -8.02 -19.65
C ASN A 50 10.03 -9.43 -19.15
N THR A 51 8.79 -9.80 -19.43
CA THR A 51 8.17 -11.06 -19.03
C THR A 51 7.77 -11.94 -20.22
N ALA A 52 8.39 -11.74 -21.40
CA ALA A 52 8.13 -12.57 -22.57
C ALA A 52 8.36 -14.07 -22.27
N HIS A 53 9.38 -14.39 -21.49
CA HIS A 53 9.69 -15.73 -21.03
C HIS A 53 9.33 -15.88 -19.55
N ALA A 54 8.32 -16.70 -19.26
CA ALA A 54 7.88 -16.99 -17.91
C ALA A 54 8.51 -18.27 -17.37
N ASP A 55 8.99 -18.24 -16.11
CA ASP A 55 9.46 -19.42 -15.37
C ASP A 55 8.29 -20.21 -14.77
N SER A 56 7.14 -19.56 -14.63
CA SER A 56 5.89 -20.15 -14.16
C SER A 56 4.68 -19.47 -14.80
N VAL A 57 3.71 -20.26 -15.24
CA VAL A 57 2.39 -19.78 -15.70
C VAL A 57 1.32 -20.36 -14.77
N ILE A 58 0.53 -19.48 -14.15
CA ILE A 58 -0.58 -19.87 -13.28
C ILE A 58 -1.86 -19.93 -14.13
N GLY A 59 -2.52 -21.07 -14.13
CA GLY A 59 -3.73 -21.32 -14.92
C GLY A 59 -3.47 -21.95 -16.27
N ASN A 60 -4.55 -22.36 -16.93
CA ASN A 60 -4.55 -23.08 -18.21
C ASN A 60 -5.55 -22.51 -19.23
N GLY A 61 -5.93 -21.24 -19.07
CA GLY A 61 -6.87 -20.55 -19.96
C GLY A 61 -8.27 -20.39 -19.42
N THR A 62 -8.54 -20.82 -18.17
CA THR A 62 -9.84 -20.64 -17.53
C THR A 62 -9.69 -19.91 -16.17
N PRO A 63 -10.69 -19.13 -15.73
CA PRO A 63 -10.64 -18.42 -14.45
C PRO A 63 -10.41 -19.34 -13.25
N ASP A 64 -11.09 -20.49 -13.19
CA ASP A 64 -11.02 -21.44 -12.08
C ASP A 64 -9.66 -22.15 -11.95
N SER A 65 -8.88 -22.18 -13.04
CA SER A 65 -7.53 -22.73 -13.02
C SER A 65 -6.52 -21.84 -12.31
N CYS A 66 -6.86 -20.56 -12.13
CA CYS A 66 -6.02 -19.57 -11.44
C CYS A 66 -6.31 -19.58 -9.94
N THR A 67 -5.59 -20.38 -9.21
CA THR A 67 -5.85 -20.63 -7.79
C THR A 67 -4.85 -19.95 -6.86
N SER A 68 -5.29 -19.69 -5.63
CA SER A 68 -4.41 -19.23 -4.56
C SER A 68 -3.20 -20.15 -4.35
N ALA A 69 -3.42 -21.46 -4.39
CA ALA A 69 -2.34 -22.42 -4.23
C ALA A 69 -1.32 -22.33 -5.38
N GLY A 70 -1.78 -22.05 -6.61
CA GLY A 70 -0.91 -21.77 -7.75
C GLY A 70 -0.02 -20.55 -7.51
N VAL A 71 -0.61 -19.44 -7.03
CA VAL A 71 0.13 -18.22 -6.69
C VAL A 71 1.18 -18.48 -5.61
N VAL A 72 0.78 -19.15 -4.51
CA VAL A 72 1.70 -19.44 -3.39
C VAL A 72 2.89 -20.27 -3.85
N ARG A 73 2.65 -21.32 -4.64
CA ARG A 73 3.74 -22.17 -5.16
C ARG A 73 4.65 -21.42 -6.12
N ALA A 74 4.08 -20.64 -7.04
CA ALA A 74 4.88 -19.89 -8.02
C ALA A 74 5.76 -18.84 -7.35
N VAL A 75 5.22 -18.08 -6.37
CA VAL A 75 6.00 -17.10 -5.60
C VAL A 75 7.11 -17.75 -4.81
N ALA A 76 6.85 -18.90 -4.17
CA ALA A 76 7.88 -19.65 -3.45
C ALA A 76 8.97 -20.22 -4.37
N LYS A 77 8.63 -20.58 -5.61
CA LYS A 77 9.59 -21.02 -6.63
C LYS A 77 10.47 -19.87 -7.13
N GLY A 78 9.89 -18.67 -7.24
CA GLY A 78 10.58 -17.50 -7.79
C GLY A 78 10.58 -17.45 -9.32
N GLY A 79 11.41 -16.56 -9.87
CA GLY A 79 11.49 -16.31 -11.31
C GLY A 79 10.37 -15.39 -11.82
N VAL A 80 10.09 -15.45 -13.12
CA VAL A 80 9.04 -14.68 -13.80
C VAL A 80 7.74 -15.48 -13.79
N ILE A 81 6.70 -14.88 -13.20
CA ILE A 81 5.39 -15.50 -12.99
C ILE A 81 4.36 -14.74 -13.81
N LYS A 82 3.66 -15.46 -14.69
CA LYS A 82 2.53 -14.95 -15.48
C LYS A 82 1.25 -15.71 -15.16
N PHE A 83 0.13 -15.24 -15.67
CA PHE A 83 -1.19 -15.83 -15.48
C PHE A 83 -1.83 -16.12 -16.83
N ASN A 84 -2.47 -17.28 -16.93
CA ASN A 84 -3.31 -17.70 -18.04
C ASN A 84 -4.69 -18.10 -17.49
N CYS A 85 -5.48 -17.08 -17.14
CA CYS A 85 -6.79 -17.23 -16.48
C CYS A 85 -7.97 -17.02 -17.45
N GLY A 86 -7.71 -16.95 -18.75
CA GLY A 86 -8.71 -16.61 -19.76
C GLY A 86 -8.64 -15.15 -20.19
N PRO A 87 -9.57 -14.74 -21.09
CA PRO A 87 -9.56 -13.41 -21.70
C PRO A 87 -10.02 -12.30 -20.75
N ASP A 88 -10.86 -12.64 -19.77
CA ASP A 88 -11.51 -11.68 -18.89
C ASP A 88 -10.70 -11.38 -17.60
N PRO A 89 -10.96 -10.26 -16.92
CA PRO A 89 -10.39 -9.98 -15.62
C PRO A 89 -10.76 -11.05 -14.58
N VAL A 90 -9.77 -11.48 -13.80
CA VAL A 90 -9.97 -12.50 -12.77
C VAL A 90 -9.57 -12.00 -11.38
N LYS A 91 -10.35 -12.40 -10.38
CA LYS A 91 -10.07 -12.14 -8.96
C LYS A 91 -9.73 -13.44 -8.25
N ILE A 92 -8.49 -13.58 -7.83
CA ILE A 92 -8.00 -14.73 -7.07
C ILE A 92 -8.09 -14.40 -5.58
N ILE A 93 -8.98 -15.09 -4.85
CA ILE A 93 -9.04 -14.98 -3.39
C ILE A 93 -7.88 -15.76 -2.78
N MET A 94 -6.95 -15.07 -2.16
CA MET A 94 -5.82 -15.70 -1.51
C MET A 94 -6.26 -16.44 -0.25
N ARG A 95 -5.97 -17.72 -0.18
CA ARG A 95 -6.25 -18.58 1.00
C ARG A 95 -5.04 -18.72 1.93
N ALA A 96 -3.86 -18.33 1.45
CA ALA A 96 -2.63 -18.20 2.23
C ALA A 96 -1.81 -17.03 1.69
N THR A 97 -0.96 -16.43 2.54
CA THR A 97 0.02 -15.43 2.14
C THR A 97 1.06 -16.07 1.23
N ALA A 98 1.32 -15.49 0.07
CA ALA A 98 2.39 -15.93 -0.80
C ALA A 98 3.73 -15.39 -0.29
N LYS A 99 4.67 -16.30 0.04
CA LYS A 99 5.95 -15.97 0.68
C LYS A 99 7.11 -16.17 -0.29
N VAL A 100 7.89 -15.13 -0.47
CA VAL A 100 9.14 -15.16 -1.25
C VAL A 100 10.19 -15.94 -0.46
N ARG A 101 10.89 -16.87 -1.11
CA ARG A 101 12.00 -17.60 -0.50
C ARG A 101 13.29 -16.81 -0.61
N ASN A 102 14.10 -16.79 0.45
CA ASN A 102 15.35 -16.04 0.49
C ASN A 102 16.42 -16.59 -0.47
N THR A 103 16.24 -17.79 -0.98
CA THR A 103 17.06 -18.41 -2.03
C THR A 103 16.75 -17.89 -3.45
N SER A 104 15.64 -17.19 -3.64
CA SER A 104 15.28 -16.66 -4.96
C SER A 104 16.15 -15.46 -5.32
N SER A 105 16.72 -15.44 -6.53
CA SER A 105 17.44 -14.26 -7.02
C SER A 105 16.48 -13.13 -7.39
N ARG A 106 15.34 -13.50 -8.01
CA ARG A 106 14.27 -12.57 -8.39
C ARG A 106 12.91 -13.24 -8.32
N VAL A 107 11.89 -12.44 -8.07
CA VAL A 107 10.48 -12.82 -8.20
C VAL A 107 9.77 -11.69 -8.95
N VAL A 108 9.28 -11.97 -10.15
CA VAL A 108 8.53 -11.00 -10.97
C VAL A 108 7.11 -11.52 -11.14
N ILE A 109 6.12 -10.79 -10.62
CA ILE A 109 4.70 -11.16 -10.73
C ILE A 109 4.05 -10.22 -11.73
N ASP A 110 3.69 -10.71 -12.89
CA ASP A 110 3.03 -9.94 -13.95
C ASP A 110 1.59 -10.41 -14.15
N GLY A 111 0.64 -9.58 -13.69
CA GLY A 111 -0.80 -9.86 -13.78
C GLY A 111 -1.42 -9.59 -15.14
N GLY A 112 -0.64 -9.08 -16.11
CA GLY A 112 -1.15 -8.77 -17.46
C GLY A 112 -2.27 -7.72 -17.48
N GLY A 113 -2.44 -6.93 -16.43
CA GLY A 113 -3.52 -5.94 -16.30
C GLY A 113 -4.90 -6.53 -15.98
N LYS A 114 -5.01 -7.85 -15.85
CA LYS A 114 -6.30 -8.55 -15.68
C LYS A 114 -6.44 -9.26 -14.32
N VAL A 115 -5.36 -9.46 -13.60
CA VAL A 115 -5.37 -10.23 -12.35
C VAL A 115 -5.52 -9.33 -11.14
N THR A 116 -6.46 -9.68 -10.27
CA THR A 116 -6.59 -9.14 -8.91
C THR A 116 -6.27 -10.23 -7.90
N LEU A 117 -5.24 -10.02 -7.08
CA LEU A 117 -5.00 -10.83 -5.89
C LEU A 117 -5.71 -10.18 -4.70
N SER A 118 -6.62 -10.91 -4.08
CA SER A 118 -7.45 -10.41 -2.98
C SER A 118 -7.13 -11.10 -1.67
N GLY A 119 -6.82 -10.31 -0.63
CA GLY A 119 -6.71 -10.79 0.75
C GLY A 119 -8.06 -11.03 1.42
N ALA A 120 -9.17 -10.74 0.72
CA ALA A 120 -10.55 -10.84 1.21
C ALA A 120 -10.79 -10.10 2.54
N GLY A 121 -9.96 -9.11 2.86
CA GLY A 121 -10.01 -8.38 4.12
C GLY A 121 -9.52 -9.17 5.35
N VAL A 122 -8.92 -10.34 5.17
CA VAL A 122 -8.56 -11.24 6.30
C VAL A 122 -7.09 -11.60 6.36
N ARG A 123 -6.31 -11.37 5.29
CA ARG A 123 -4.89 -11.78 5.27
C ARG A 123 -4.00 -10.87 4.44
N ARG A 124 -2.72 -10.85 4.77
CA ARG A 124 -1.67 -10.31 3.90
C ARG A 124 -1.59 -11.11 2.60
N ILE A 125 -1.29 -10.45 1.48
CA ILE A 125 -1.23 -11.10 0.17
C ILE A 125 0.18 -11.62 -0.13
N LEU A 126 1.19 -10.74 -0.05
CA LEU A 126 2.61 -11.06 -0.30
C LEU A 126 3.48 -10.74 0.91
N TYR A 127 4.50 -11.57 1.10
CA TYR A 127 5.49 -11.43 2.15
C TYR A 127 6.89 -11.73 1.62
N MET A 128 7.81 -10.80 1.81
CA MET A 128 9.24 -10.95 1.56
C MET A 128 9.98 -10.46 2.80
N ASP A 129 10.73 -11.33 3.46
CA ASP A 129 11.56 -10.97 4.60
C ASP A 129 12.84 -11.80 4.58
N THR A 130 13.92 -11.15 4.23
CA THR A 130 15.24 -11.77 4.15
C THR A 130 15.80 -12.15 5.52
N CYS A 131 15.20 -11.63 6.60
CA CYS A 131 15.58 -11.96 7.97
C CYS A 131 14.72 -13.06 8.60
N ASP A 132 13.65 -13.49 7.93
CA ASP A 132 12.82 -14.60 8.40
C ASP A 132 13.45 -15.95 8.05
N LYS A 133 13.97 -16.65 9.05
CA LYS A 133 14.57 -17.97 8.93
C LYS A 133 13.64 -19.03 8.34
N HIS A 134 12.33 -18.84 8.47
CA HIS A 134 11.35 -19.74 7.88
C HIS A 134 11.25 -19.61 6.35
N GLN A 135 11.92 -18.62 5.75
CA GLN A 135 12.03 -18.48 4.30
C GLN A 135 13.31 -19.15 3.75
N VAL A 136 13.63 -20.35 4.24
CA VAL A 136 14.72 -21.28 3.90
C VAL A 136 16.01 -20.96 4.65
N TRP A 137 16.52 -19.74 4.54
CA TRP A 137 17.75 -19.31 5.24
C TRP A 137 17.80 -17.81 5.43
N THR A 138 18.71 -17.36 6.25
CA THR A 138 19.05 -15.95 6.44
C THR A 138 20.54 -15.79 6.72
N THR A 139 21.06 -14.58 6.56
CA THR A 139 22.45 -14.22 6.84
C THR A 139 22.54 -13.22 7.99
N SER A 140 23.75 -12.99 8.49
CA SER A 140 24.02 -11.89 9.45
C SER A 140 23.75 -10.50 8.83
N HIS A 141 23.72 -10.40 7.49
CA HIS A 141 23.46 -9.17 6.74
C HIS A 141 22.07 -9.17 6.11
N CYS A 142 21.14 -9.87 6.68
CA CYS A 142 19.79 -10.09 6.10
C CYS A 142 19.05 -8.81 5.70
N GLN A 143 19.29 -7.71 6.38
CA GLN A 143 18.68 -6.42 6.04
C GLN A 143 19.37 -5.71 4.87
N ASN A 144 20.54 -6.15 4.48
CA ASN A 144 21.35 -5.50 3.45
C ASN A 144 21.88 -6.52 2.43
N GLN A 145 20.99 -7.33 1.88
CA GLN A 145 21.31 -8.27 0.81
C GLN A 145 20.55 -7.92 -0.46
N ALA A 146 21.20 -8.09 -1.64
CA ALA A 146 20.66 -7.66 -2.93
C ALA A 146 19.43 -8.46 -3.39
N ASN A 147 19.28 -9.67 -2.90
CA ASN A 147 18.23 -10.61 -3.31
C ASN A 147 17.41 -11.07 -2.10
N PRO A 148 16.16 -11.45 -2.32
CA PRO A 148 15.39 -11.47 -3.57
C PRO A 148 15.10 -10.06 -4.11
N MET A 149 14.99 -9.95 -5.45
CA MET A 149 14.44 -8.77 -6.10
C MET A 149 12.97 -9.03 -6.43
N LEU A 150 12.05 -8.46 -5.65
CA LEU A 150 10.62 -8.57 -5.88
C LEU A 150 10.14 -7.45 -6.81
N THR A 151 9.54 -7.83 -7.93
CA THR A 151 8.82 -6.92 -8.82
C THR A 151 7.37 -7.35 -8.94
N VAL A 152 6.43 -6.45 -8.71
CA VAL A 152 5.02 -6.65 -9.02
C VAL A 152 4.64 -5.67 -10.12
N GLN A 153 4.00 -6.17 -11.19
CA GLN A 153 3.63 -5.32 -12.32
C GLN A 153 2.30 -5.73 -12.95
N ASN A 154 1.59 -4.75 -13.51
CA ASN A 154 0.34 -4.95 -14.23
C ASN A 154 -0.68 -5.78 -13.42
N ILE A 155 -0.81 -5.51 -12.11
CA ILE A 155 -1.61 -6.35 -11.20
C ILE A 155 -2.34 -5.51 -10.16
N THR A 156 -3.49 -6.00 -9.70
CA THR A 156 -4.25 -5.37 -8.61
C THR A 156 -4.13 -6.18 -7.31
N PHE A 157 -3.87 -5.48 -6.20
CA PHE A 157 -3.91 -6.01 -4.84
C PHE A 157 -5.09 -5.41 -4.09
N ALA A 158 -6.08 -6.21 -3.74
CA ALA A 158 -7.31 -5.74 -3.12
C ALA A 158 -7.60 -6.37 -1.76
N GLY A 159 -8.01 -5.55 -0.80
CA GLY A 159 -8.45 -6.03 0.51
C GLY A 159 -7.43 -6.89 1.25
N GLY A 160 -6.14 -6.64 1.05
CA GLY A 160 -5.09 -7.23 1.87
C GLY A 160 -5.20 -6.74 3.32
N ASN A 161 -4.95 -7.59 4.29
CA ASN A 161 -5.05 -7.25 5.70
C ASN A 161 -3.95 -7.93 6.52
N SER A 162 -3.18 -7.14 7.25
CA SER A 162 -2.16 -7.62 8.18
C SER A 162 -2.50 -7.39 9.65
N THR A 163 -3.78 -7.10 9.96
CA THR A 163 -4.24 -6.97 11.35
C THR A 163 -3.98 -8.26 12.13
N GLY A 164 -3.37 -8.13 13.30
CA GLY A 164 -2.95 -9.28 14.13
C GLY A 164 -1.55 -9.78 13.83
N ASP A 165 -0.97 -9.45 12.70
CA ASP A 165 0.40 -9.78 12.34
C ASP A 165 1.34 -8.66 12.78
N LYS A 166 1.92 -8.83 13.96
CA LYS A 166 2.82 -7.85 14.59
C LYS A 166 4.29 -8.19 14.42
N PHE A 167 4.61 -9.25 13.71
CA PHE A 167 5.98 -9.63 13.42
C PHE A 167 6.69 -8.50 12.67
N ASP A 168 7.88 -8.14 13.08
CA ASP A 168 8.69 -7.03 12.53
C ASP A 168 7.94 -5.70 12.39
N GLY A 169 7.10 -5.37 13.40
CA GLY A 169 6.36 -4.11 13.43
C GLY A 169 5.07 -4.11 12.62
N GLY A 170 4.65 -5.25 12.04
CA GLY A 170 3.38 -5.38 11.33
C GLY A 170 3.27 -4.51 10.08
N GLY A 171 2.04 -4.30 9.60
CA GLY A 171 1.78 -3.49 8.39
C GLY A 171 1.91 -4.27 7.08
N GLY A 172 1.76 -3.58 5.96
CA GLY A 172 1.83 -4.18 4.63
C GLY A 172 0.72 -5.19 4.36
N GLY A 173 -0.55 -4.75 4.39
CA GLY A 173 -1.68 -5.65 4.14
C GLY A 173 -1.63 -6.31 2.75
N ALA A 174 -1.14 -5.60 1.74
CA ALA A 174 -0.87 -6.22 0.45
C ALA A 174 0.54 -6.80 0.40
N ILE A 175 1.57 -6.01 0.70
CA ILE A 175 2.97 -6.41 0.57
C ILE A 175 3.75 -5.99 1.82
N PHE A 176 4.38 -6.94 2.48
CA PHE A 176 5.45 -6.70 3.44
C PHE A 176 6.79 -7.04 2.77
N ALA A 177 7.75 -6.11 2.84
CA ALA A 177 9.10 -6.28 2.30
C ALA A 177 10.15 -5.86 3.33
N ARG A 178 11.12 -6.72 3.59
CA ARG A 178 12.28 -6.43 4.44
C ARG A 178 13.53 -7.02 3.81
N GLY A 179 14.53 -6.16 3.59
CA GLY A 179 15.72 -6.51 2.84
C GLY A 179 15.44 -6.82 1.37
N GLY A 180 16.46 -7.16 0.61
CA GLY A 180 16.32 -7.36 -0.82
C GLY A 180 16.00 -6.07 -1.57
N ARG A 181 15.16 -6.17 -2.58
CA ARG A 181 14.72 -5.06 -3.43
C ARG A 181 13.23 -5.15 -3.74
N LEU A 182 12.54 -4.02 -3.77
CA LEU A 182 11.13 -3.95 -4.15
C LEU A 182 10.90 -2.97 -5.30
N LYS A 183 10.11 -3.40 -6.29
CA LYS A 183 9.64 -2.58 -7.40
C LYS A 183 8.16 -2.84 -7.68
N VAL A 184 7.40 -1.77 -7.90
CA VAL A 184 5.96 -1.78 -8.18
C VAL A 184 5.72 -0.96 -9.45
N VAL A 185 5.16 -1.58 -10.48
CA VAL A 185 4.95 -0.93 -11.78
C VAL A 185 3.53 -1.21 -12.28
N ASN A 186 2.86 -0.18 -12.80
CA ASN A 186 1.52 -0.31 -13.40
C ASN A 186 0.54 -1.13 -12.55
N SER A 187 0.54 -0.91 -11.24
CA SER A 187 -0.21 -1.76 -10.30
C SER A 187 -1.20 -0.93 -9.49
N THR A 188 -2.26 -1.58 -8.99
CA THR A 188 -3.30 -0.92 -8.22
C THR A 188 -3.44 -1.58 -6.84
N PHE A 189 -3.56 -0.75 -5.80
CA PHE A 189 -3.76 -1.18 -4.42
C PHE A 189 -5.06 -0.57 -3.90
N ILE A 190 -6.05 -1.42 -3.58
CA ILE A 190 -7.40 -0.96 -3.21
C ILE A 190 -7.82 -1.56 -1.87
N GLY A 191 -8.25 -0.70 -0.93
CA GLY A 191 -8.87 -1.11 0.31
C GLY A 191 -8.02 -2.02 1.19
N ASN A 192 -6.69 -1.92 1.07
CA ASN A 192 -5.77 -2.69 1.92
C ASN A 192 -5.73 -2.08 3.32
N ARG A 193 -5.42 -2.89 4.32
CA ARG A 193 -5.43 -2.44 5.70
C ARG A 193 -4.43 -3.15 6.60
N CYS A 194 -4.12 -2.54 7.71
CA CYS A 194 -3.33 -3.11 8.78
C CYS A 194 -3.94 -2.77 10.15
N GLU A 195 -3.19 -2.95 11.23
CA GLU A 195 -3.57 -2.54 12.57
C GLU A 195 -4.02 -1.08 12.62
N ARG A 196 -5.06 -0.82 13.40
CA ARG A 196 -5.62 0.52 13.57
C ARG A 196 -4.84 1.38 14.56
N THR A 197 -3.97 0.79 15.36
CA THR A 197 -3.24 1.45 16.44
C THR A 197 -1.85 0.87 16.56
N GLY A 198 -0.92 1.68 17.06
CA GLY A 198 0.48 1.32 17.28
C GLY A 198 1.42 2.35 16.68
N PRO A 199 2.49 2.75 17.40
CA PRO A 199 3.36 3.85 16.99
C PRO A 199 4.09 3.57 15.68
N ASP A 200 4.63 2.36 15.50
CA ASP A 200 5.45 1.99 14.36
C ASP A 200 4.75 1.10 13.33
N LEU A 201 3.47 0.81 13.56
CA LEU A 201 2.65 0.00 12.65
C LEU A 201 2.17 0.85 11.49
N GLY A 202 2.45 0.45 10.26
CA GLY A 202 2.10 1.29 9.14
C GLY A 202 2.09 0.60 7.79
N GLY A 203 1.60 1.35 6.77
CA GLY A 203 1.52 0.91 5.39
C GLY A 203 0.36 -0.05 5.14
N ALA A 204 -0.81 0.51 4.89
CA ALA A 204 -1.98 -0.33 4.60
C ALA A 204 -1.75 -1.25 3.41
N ALA A 205 -1.19 -0.74 2.32
CA ALA A 205 -0.84 -1.55 1.16
C ALA A 205 0.58 -2.11 1.29
N ILE A 206 1.59 -1.26 1.49
CA ILE A 206 2.99 -1.68 1.50
C ILE A 206 3.68 -1.23 2.78
N ARG A 207 4.38 -2.16 3.42
CA ARG A 207 5.37 -1.89 4.46
C ARG A 207 6.73 -2.31 3.95
N ALA A 208 7.71 -1.39 3.94
CA ALA A 208 9.09 -1.71 3.60
C ALA A 208 10.03 -1.38 4.76
N LEU A 209 10.88 -2.34 5.12
CA LEU A 209 11.88 -2.21 6.17
C LEU A 209 13.23 -2.61 5.60
N SER A 210 14.17 -1.69 5.56
CA SER A 210 15.52 -1.91 5.04
C SER A 210 15.54 -2.44 3.60
N GLU A 211 16.29 -1.79 2.76
CA GLU A 211 16.53 -2.22 1.37
C GLU A 211 18.04 -2.28 1.14
N TYR A 212 18.46 -3.12 0.23
CA TYR A 212 19.88 -3.29 -0.11
C TYR A 212 20.55 -1.95 -0.45
N LEU A 213 21.63 -1.62 0.25
CA LEU A 213 22.40 -0.38 0.10
C LEU A 213 21.54 0.90 0.11
N ASN A 214 20.40 0.88 0.79
CA ASN A 214 19.42 1.98 0.78
C ASN A 214 19.01 2.42 -0.64
N LEU A 215 19.09 1.51 -1.63
CA LEU A 215 18.59 1.74 -2.97
C LEU A 215 17.06 1.91 -2.92
N PRO A 216 16.49 2.81 -3.71
CA PRO A 216 15.09 3.15 -3.54
C PRO A 216 14.14 1.99 -3.90
N VAL A 217 13.07 1.86 -3.13
CA VAL A 217 11.85 1.22 -3.62
C VAL A 217 11.31 2.04 -4.77
N TYR A 218 10.99 1.40 -5.88
CA TYR A 218 10.38 2.06 -7.03
C TYR A 218 8.87 1.87 -7.03
N ILE A 219 8.13 2.97 -7.15
CA ILE A 219 6.69 2.96 -7.45
C ILE A 219 6.49 3.76 -8.73
N VAL A 220 6.00 3.11 -9.77
CA VAL A 220 5.85 3.70 -11.11
C VAL A 220 4.46 3.42 -11.64
N HIS A 221 3.77 4.47 -12.13
CA HIS A 221 2.43 4.37 -12.70
C HIS A 221 1.47 3.49 -11.89
N SER A 222 1.50 3.64 -10.55
CA SER A 222 0.74 2.75 -9.64
C SER A 222 -0.19 3.55 -8.75
N THR A 223 -1.40 3.03 -8.51
CA THR A 223 -2.47 3.69 -7.77
C THR A 223 -2.66 3.10 -6.39
N PHE A 224 -2.77 3.95 -5.36
CA PHE A 224 -3.09 3.55 -3.99
C PHE A 224 -4.38 4.24 -3.55
N LYS A 225 -5.44 3.44 -3.27
CA LYS A 225 -6.76 3.99 -2.95
C LYS A 225 -7.42 3.30 -1.78
N GLY A 226 -7.96 4.11 -0.86
CA GLY A 226 -8.86 3.64 0.20
C GLY A 226 -8.20 2.73 1.23
N GLY A 227 -6.88 2.79 1.38
CA GLY A 227 -6.18 2.07 2.41
C GLY A 227 -6.33 2.73 3.78
N TYR A 228 -6.29 1.94 4.85
CA TYR A 228 -6.19 2.47 6.20
C TYR A 228 -5.31 1.61 7.11
N CYS A 229 -4.57 2.29 7.97
CA CYS A 229 -3.64 1.66 8.91
C CYS A 229 -3.42 2.60 10.10
N SER A 230 -2.68 2.16 11.10
CA SER A 230 -2.27 3.05 12.19
C SER A 230 -1.54 4.26 11.64
N ASN A 231 -0.50 4.04 10.82
CA ASN A 231 0.25 5.07 10.09
C ASN A 231 0.32 4.72 8.60
N GLY A 232 0.52 5.70 7.73
CA GLY A 232 0.73 5.47 6.30
C GLY A 232 -0.43 4.72 5.64
N GLY A 233 -1.54 5.39 5.39
CA GLY A 233 -2.74 4.75 4.83
C GLY A 233 -2.52 4.13 3.45
N ALA A 234 -1.54 4.58 2.66
CA ALA A 234 -1.09 3.90 1.45
C ALA A 234 0.11 3.00 1.78
N TRP A 235 1.23 3.59 2.15
CA TRP A 235 2.44 2.82 2.45
C TRP A 235 3.30 3.49 3.53
N SER A 236 4.19 2.69 4.10
CA SER A 236 5.12 3.15 5.11
C SER A 236 6.46 2.45 5.01
N SER A 237 7.48 3.07 5.60
CA SER A 237 8.79 2.44 5.75
C SER A 237 9.60 3.02 6.89
N ILE A 238 10.60 2.25 7.34
CA ILE A 238 11.63 2.70 8.26
C ILE A 238 12.98 2.55 7.57
N GLY A 239 13.73 3.67 7.47
CA GLY A 239 15.08 3.70 6.91
C GLY A 239 15.19 3.33 5.43
N VAL A 240 14.14 3.53 4.62
CA VAL A 240 14.12 3.12 3.21
C VAL A 240 13.94 4.33 2.29
N SER A 241 14.76 4.45 1.26
CA SER A 241 14.59 5.44 0.20
C SER A 241 13.52 5.03 -0.82
N TRP A 242 12.81 6.01 -1.40
CA TRP A 242 11.74 5.76 -2.38
C TRP A 242 11.82 6.71 -3.57
N LEU A 243 11.54 6.17 -4.74
CA LEU A 243 11.30 6.94 -5.97
C LEU A 243 9.88 6.64 -6.47
N VAL A 244 9.00 7.64 -6.38
CA VAL A 244 7.58 7.54 -6.73
C VAL A 244 7.32 8.38 -7.98
N LEU A 245 6.90 7.73 -9.06
CA LEU A 245 6.74 8.33 -10.37
C LEU A 245 5.32 8.12 -10.91
N ASN A 246 4.65 9.21 -11.28
CA ASN A 246 3.35 9.17 -11.97
C ASN A 246 2.28 8.33 -11.24
N SER A 247 2.23 8.41 -9.90
CA SER A 247 1.49 7.44 -9.07
C SER A 247 0.54 8.14 -8.09
N PRO A 248 -0.79 8.08 -8.27
CA PRO A 248 -1.73 8.74 -7.38
C PRO A 248 -1.93 7.96 -6.07
N MET A 249 -2.15 8.72 -4.98
CA MET A 249 -2.53 8.24 -3.66
C MET A 249 -3.79 8.97 -3.20
N ILE A 250 -4.91 8.24 -3.08
CA ILE A 250 -6.22 8.86 -2.97
C ILE A 250 -7.06 8.19 -1.88
N HIS A 251 -7.67 8.99 -0.99
CA HIS A 251 -8.58 8.52 0.06
C HIS A 251 -7.97 7.50 1.03
N ASN A 252 -6.68 7.60 1.30
CA ASN A 252 -6.02 6.74 2.30
C ASN A 252 -6.09 7.39 3.69
N LYS A 253 -6.03 6.60 4.76
CA LYS A 253 -6.21 7.10 6.12
C LYS A 253 -5.21 6.52 7.11
N ALA A 254 -4.55 7.39 7.88
CA ALA A 254 -3.84 7.04 9.09
C ALA A 254 -4.79 7.23 10.28
N VAL A 255 -5.17 6.11 10.93
CA VAL A 255 -6.26 6.09 11.93
C VAL A 255 -5.81 5.89 13.37
N GLY A 256 -4.52 5.67 13.62
CA GLY A 256 -3.95 5.61 14.94
C GLY A 256 -4.03 6.95 15.69
N HIS A 257 -3.65 6.98 16.96
CA HIS A 257 -3.73 8.19 17.79
C HIS A 257 -2.84 8.11 19.03
N GLY A 258 -2.43 9.27 19.52
CA GLY A 258 -1.68 9.40 20.76
C GLY A 258 -0.18 9.19 20.62
N ALA A 259 0.36 9.23 19.40
CA ALA A 259 1.80 9.20 19.17
C ALA A 259 2.45 10.58 19.39
N ASN A 260 1.71 11.68 19.17
CA ASN A 260 2.25 13.02 19.33
C ASN A 260 1.19 14.03 19.86
N PRO A 261 1.41 14.69 21.01
CA PRO A 261 2.45 14.31 21.96
C PRO A 261 2.20 12.91 22.57
N PRO A 262 3.26 12.17 22.86
CA PRO A 262 3.11 10.85 23.48
C PRO A 262 2.34 10.96 24.80
N LYS A 263 1.28 10.19 24.95
CA LYS A 263 0.48 10.11 26.17
C LYS A 263 0.50 8.71 26.72
N SER A 264 0.77 8.58 28.01
CA SER A 264 0.66 7.29 28.69
C SER A 264 -0.73 6.67 28.49
N GLY A 265 -0.78 5.40 28.18
CA GLY A 265 -2.02 4.67 27.92
C GLY A 265 -2.64 4.86 26.54
N THR A 266 -2.02 5.66 25.63
CA THR A 266 -2.49 5.76 24.25
C THR A 266 -1.79 4.76 23.35
N PRO A 267 -2.51 4.15 22.38
CA PRO A 267 -1.94 3.11 21.51
C PRO A 267 -0.89 3.59 20.52
N GLY A 268 -0.85 4.89 20.18
CA GLY A 268 0.08 5.47 19.21
C GLY A 268 -0.35 5.36 17.75
N GLY A 269 0.38 6.04 16.88
CA GLY A 269 0.11 6.12 15.44
C GLY A 269 -0.70 7.34 15.04
N GLY A 270 -1.28 7.33 13.84
CA GLY A 270 -2.14 8.40 13.32
C GLY A 270 -1.49 9.33 12.32
N SER A 271 -0.25 9.08 11.91
CA SER A 271 0.52 9.99 11.06
C SER A 271 0.71 9.46 9.64
N GLY A 272 0.82 10.39 8.68
CA GLY A 272 0.98 10.08 7.26
C GLY A 272 -0.29 9.52 6.63
N GLY A 273 -1.25 10.36 6.31
CA GLY A 273 -2.53 9.90 5.73
C GLY A 273 -2.35 9.03 4.51
N ALA A 274 -1.41 9.37 3.62
CA ALA A 274 -0.96 8.49 2.55
C ALA A 274 0.38 7.81 2.90
N ILE A 275 1.39 8.60 3.26
CA ILE A 275 2.79 8.15 3.36
C ILE A 275 3.33 8.38 4.76
N TYR A 276 3.86 7.32 5.37
CA TYR A 276 4.61 7.41 6.63
C TYR A 276 6.05 6.97 6.45
N LYS A 277 6.97 7.84 6.81
CA LYS A 277 8.41 7.62 6.72
C LYS A 277 9.06 7.92 8.05
N ASP A 278 9.87 7.00 8.54
CA ASP A 278 10.66 7.15 9.74
C ASP A 278 12.05 6.51 9.58
N GLY A 279 12.98 6.84 10.44
CA GLY A 279 14.33 6.29 10.47
C GLY A 279 15.41 7.36 10.40
N GLU A 280 16.60 6.92 10.02
CA GLU A 280 17.79 7.77 9.89
C GLU A 280 17.94 8.33 8.46
N THR A 281 19.03 8.04 7.79
CA THR A 281 19.33 8.51 6.44
C THR A 281 18.49 7.81 5.38
N TYR A 282 17.61 8.52 4.71
CA TYR A 282 16.87 8.05 3.52
C TYR A 282 16.33 9.22 2.70
N HIS A 283 15.91 8.94 1.48
CA HIS A 283 15.43 9.93 0.54
C HIS A 283 14.05 9.57 0.00
N LEU A 284 13.15 10.55 -0.09
CA LEU A 284 11.87 10.41 -0.76
C LEU A 284 11.81 11.40 -1.92
N LYS A 285 11.76 10.87 -3.16
CA LYS A 285 11.50 11.66 -4.35
C LYS A 285 10.16 11.25 -4.94
N ILE A 286 9.28 12.25 -5.14
CA ILE A 286 7.96 12.11 -5.75
C ILE A 286 7.95 12.96 -7.02
N SER A 287 7.50 12.42 -8.14
CA SER A 287 7.43 13.17 -9.39
C SER A 287 6.22 12.76 -10.25
N GLY A 288 5.55 13.75 -10.83
CA GLY A 288 4.37 13.53 -11.70
C GLY A 288 3.18 12.89 -10.97
N THR A 289 3.07 13.08 -9.66
CA THR A 289 2.18 12.35 -8.76
C THR A 289 1.06 13.25 -8.23
N VAL A 290 -0.11 12.67 -7.94
CA VAL A 290 -1.23 13.33 -7.27
C VAL A 290 -1.47 12.65 -5.92
N ILE A 291 -1.43 13.42 -4.83
CA ILE A 291 -1.75 12.95 -3.48
C ILE A 291 -2.92 13.78 -2.97
N LYS A 292 -4.11 13.16 -2.84
CA LYS A 292 -5.32 13.92 -2.51
C LYS A 292 -6.33 13.13 -1.68
N PHE A 293 -7.09 13.90 -0.90
CA PHE A 293 -8.17 13.35 -0.06
C PHE A 293 -7.69 12.28 0.92
N ASN A 294 -6.41 12.33 1.31
CA ASN A 294 -5.90 11.46 2.35
C ASN A 294 -6.06 12.14 3.70
N HIS A 295 -6.18 11.37 4.76
CA HIS A 295 -6.46 11.91 6.08
C HIS A 295 -5.52 11.30 7.13
N ALA A 296 -4.91 12.14 7.95
CA ALA A 296 -4.19 11.73 9.15
C ALA A 296 -4.93 12.20 10.41
N ARG A 297 -5.07 11.30 11.36
CA ARG A 297 -5.64 11.64 12.66
C ARG A 297 -4.69 12.48 13.52
N GLU A 298 -3.38 12.38 13.27
CA GLU A 298 -2.32 13.13 13.94
C GLU A 298 -1.63 14.06 12.96
N GLY A 299 -0.47 13.71 12.42
CA GLY A 299 0.37 14.57 11.64
C GLY A 299 0.55 14.19 10.17
N GLY A 300 0.69 15.20 9.31
CA GLY A 300 0.97 15.00 7.89
C GLY A 300 -0.14 14.28 7.13
N GLY A 301 -1.22 14.96 6.77
CA GLY A 301 -2.37 14.38 6.06
C GLY A 301 -2.01 13.69 4.75
N ALA A 302 -1.03 14.20 4.02
CA ALA A 302 -0.42 13.53 2.88
C ALA A 302 0.81 12.71 3.30
N ILE A 303 1.80 13.38 3.89
CA ILE A 303 3.14 12.84 4.14
C ILE A 303 3.58 13.15 5.57
N PHE A 304 3.97 12.12 6.29
CA PHE A 304 4.77 12.22 7.51
C PHE A 304 6.18 11.74 7.20
N PHE A 305 7.18 12.59 7.44
CA PHE A 305 8.58 12.32 7.12
C PHE A 305 9.48 12.69 8.31
N VAL A 306 10.10 11.72 8.93
CA VAL A 306 11.03 11.89 10.04
C VAL A 306 12.35 11.19 9.75
N SER A 307 13.42 11.95 9.60
CA SER A 307 14.80 11.47 9.60
C SER A 307 15.43 11.94 10.91
N ASN A 308 15.65 11.00 11.83
CA ASN A 308 16.06 11.30 13.20
C ASN A 308 17.43 11.98 13.26
N ASP A 309 18.34 11.61 12.38
CA ASP A 309 19.67 12.21 12.19
C ASP A 309 19.64 13.50 11.34
N ARG A 310 18.48 13.92 10.82
CA ARG A 310 18.29 15.12 9.98
C ARG A 310 19.06 15.08 8.65
N THR A 311 19.43 13.93 8.15
CA THR A 311 20.14 13.80 6.86
C THR A 311 19.18 13.47 5.70
N GLY A 312 18.01 12.91 6.00
CA GLY A 312 17.00 12.55 5.02
C GLY A 312 16.41 13.74 4.26
N THR A 313 16.03 13.51 3.00
CA THR A 313 15.50 14.58 2.14
C THR A 313 14.15 14.20 1.52
N LEU A 314 13.27 15.21 1.39
CA LEU A 314 12.00 15.12 0.65
C LEU A 314 12.04 16.03 -0.56
N LYS A 315 11.86 15.47 -1.76
CA LYS A 315 11.78 16.23 -3.01
C LYS A 315 10.51 15.89 -3.79
N ILE A 316 9.72 16.91 -4.12
CA ILE A 316 8.45 16.81 -4.82
C ILE A 316 8.55 17.62 -6.11
N VAL A 317 8.32 16.97 -7.26
CA VAL A 317 8.57 17.56 -8.58
C VAL A 317 7.33 17.33 -9.48
N HIS A 318 6.85 18.39 -10.16
CA HIS A 318 5.70 18.32 -11.06
C HIS A 318 4.52 17.50 -10.48
N SER A 319 4.19 17.75 -9.21
CA SER A 319 3.20 16.98 -8.47
C SER A 319 2.21 17.89 -7.77
N THR A 320 1.03 17.35 -7.48
CA THR A 320 -0.03 18.08 -6.77
C THR A 320 -0.42 17.33 -5.51
N LEU A 321 -0.39 18.04 -4.40
CA LEU A 321 -0.87 17.55 -3.09
C LEU A 321 -1.98 18.50 -2.65
N HIS A 322 -3.21 18.02 -2.50
CA HIS A 322 -4.33 18.85 -2.10
C HIS A 322 -5.38 18.07 -1.30
N ASP A 323 -6.13 18.79 -0.48
CA ASP A 323 -7.21 18.19 0.34
C ASP A 323 -6.72 17.00 1.18
N ASN A 324 -5.57 17.16 1.82
CA ASN A 324 -5.00 16.13 2.70
C ASN A 324 -5.02 16.63 4.16
N PRO A 325 -6.19 16.66 4.82
CA PRO A 325 -6.30 17.16 6.17
C PRO A 325 -5.59 16.28 7.19
N ASN A 326 -5.11 16.92 8.25
CA ASN A 326 -4.69 16.30 9.50
C ASN A 326 -5.37 17.01 10.66
N VAL A 327 -5.51 16.32 11.80
CA VAL A 327 -6.14 16.90 12.99
C VAL A 327 -5.09 17.51 13.92
N GLY A 328 -3.86 16.98 13.90
CA GLY A 328 -2.84 17.36 14.87
C GLY A 328 -1.84 18.40 14.38
N PHE A 329 -0.91 18.01 13.52
CA PHE A 329 0.24 18.87 13.21
C PHE A 329 0.78 18.66 11.79
N GLN A 330 1.44 19.72 11.30
CA GLN A 330 2.16 19.75 10.03
C GLN A 330 3.29 20.79 10.08
N THR A 331 4.20 20.74 9.14
CA THR A 331 5.26 21.76 9.03
C THR A 331 4.67 23.06 8.50
N ALA A 332 4.98 24.17 9.15
CA ALA A 332 4.53 25.51 8.76
C ALA A 332 4.91 25.80 7.28
N GLY A 333 3.96 26.27 6.49
CA GLY A 333 4.13 26.54 5.06
C GLY A 333 4.03 25.31 4.16
N TYR A 334 3.79 24.09 4.71
CA TYR A 334 3.66 22.86 3.95
C TYR A 334 2.37 22.11 4.30
N PRO A 335 1.20 22.55 3.82
CA PRO A 335 -0.08 21.90 4.12
C PRO A 335 -0.06 20.39 3.81
N GLY A 336 -0.56 19.59 4.75
CA GLY A 336 -0.59 18.15 4.63
C GLY A 336 0.77 17.43 4.78
N ILE A 337 1.86 18.14 5.02
CA ILE A 337 3.20 17.57 5.20
C ILE A 337 3.74 17.86 6.60
N PHE A 338 4.14 16.82 7.33
CA PHE A 338 5.05 16.93 8.46
C PHE A 338 6.44 16.49 8.03
N PHE A 339 7.42 17.36 8.21
CA PHE A 339 8.80 17.12 7.77
C PHE A 339 9.81 17.40 8.89
N LEU A 340 10.65 16.42 9.13
CA LEU A 340 11.78 16.47 10.03
C LEU A 340 12.96 15.81 9.32
N GLY A 341 13.77 16.60 8.61
CA GLY A 341 14.89 16.11 7.81
C GLY A 341 15.90 17.19 7.52
N LYS A 342 16.68 17.05 6.45
CA LYS A 342 17.70 18.01 6.03
C LYS A 342 17.05 19.24 5.38
N GLY A 343 17.20 20.39 6.04
CA GLY A 343 16.66 21.66 5.52
C GLY A 343 15.13 21.68 5.49
N HIS A 344 14.56 21.89 4.31
CA HIS A 344 13.13 21.97 4.05
C HIS A 344 12.74 21.01 2.90
N PRO A 345 11.44 20.64 2.77
CA PRO A 345 10.96 19.96 1.57
C PRO A 345 11.29 20.76 0.31
N ILE A 346 11.83 20.12 -0.70
CA ILE A 346 12.16 20.75 -1.99
C ILE A 346 10.96 20.57 -2.93
N LEU A 347 10.32 21.67 -3.29
CA LEU A 347 9.19 21.71 -4.22
C LEU A 347 9.64 22.30 -5.56
N ILE A 348 9.45 21.57 -6.65
CA ILE A 348 9.77 22.04 -8.01
C ILE A 348 8.52 21.89 -8.87
N HIS A 349 7.99 23.01 -9.39
CA HIS A 349 6.77 23.04 -10.20
C HIS A 349 5.65 22.18 -9.61
N SER A 350 5.47 22.27 -8.28
CA SER A 350 4.52 21.45 -7.53
C SER A 350 3.60 22.34 -6.70
N THR A 351 2.35 21.93 -6.57
CA THR A 351 1.34 22.63 -5.77
C THR A 351 1.03 21.81 -4.52
N ILE A 352 0.99 22.50 -3.37
CA ILE A 352 0.54 21.92 -2.09
C ILE A 352 -0.49 22.87 -1.47
N ASN A 353 -1.70 22.37 -1.11
CA ASN A 353 -2.78 23.15 -0.52
C ASN A 353 -3.79 22.28 0.25
#